data_72a28147ee0d7f43b2311d9a266db982
#
_entry.id   72a28147ee0d7f43b2311d9a266db982
#
_cell.length_a   1.000
_cell.length_b   1.000
_cell.length_c   1.000
_cell.angle_alpha   90.00
_cell.angle_beta   90.00
_cell.angle_gamma   90.00
#
_symmetry.space_group_name_H-M   'P 1'
#
loop_
_entity.id
_entity.type
_entity.pdbx_description
1 polymer ?
#
loop_
_entity_poly.entity_id
_entity_poly.type
_entity_poly.pdbx_seq_one_letter_code
_entity_poly.pdbx_strand_id
1 'polypeptide(L)' 'MTVASPLELRIGDRLRLRKEHPCGSRDWEVVRLGADIGLVCQGCGHRILMDRLDVERRFTEYLSRGPEAG' A
#
# COMPACT_ATOMS: atom_id res chain seq x y z
N MET A 1 -9.91 -24.16 -3.72
CA MET A 1 -9.39 -23.69 -3.57
C MET A 1 -9.15 -22.66 -3.73
N THR A 2 -9.15 -22.18 -3.38
CA THR A 2 -8.98 -21.19 -3.81
C THR A 2 -7.90 -20.60 -3.62
N VAL A 3 -7.40 -20.12 -4.44
CA VAL A 3 -6.31 -19.42 -4.38
C VAL A 3 -6.55 -18.18 -3.74
N ALA A 4 -5.73 -17.75 -2.94
CA ALA A 4 -5.86 -16.48 -2.36
C ALA A 4 -5.87 -15.47 -3.44
N SER A 5 -6.80 -14.64 -3.46
CA SER A 5 -6.85 -13.57 -4.41
C SER A 5 -5.70 -12.66 -4.16
N PRO A 6 -5.14 -12.10 -5.20
CA PRO A 6 -4.12 -11.08 -5.00
C PRO A 6 -4.73 -9.92 -4.25
N LEU A 7 -3.92 -9.26 -3.49
CA LEU A 7 -4.34 -8.07 -2.77
C LEU A 7 -4.82 -7.03 -3.77
N GLU A 8 -6.02 -6.56 -3.60
CA GLU A 8 -6.57 -5.55 -4.49
C GLU A 8 -6.16 -4.16 -4.01
N LEU A 9 -5.51 -3.42 -4.88
CA LEU A 9 -5.05 -2.07 -4.56
C LEU A 9 -5.68 -1.09 -5.53
N ARG A 10 -6.00 0.10 -5.03
CA ARG A 10 -6.55 1.19 -5.83
C ARG A 10 -5.79 2.45 -5.51
N ILE A 11 -5.71 3.33 -6.50
CA ILE A 11 -5.11 4.64 -6.26
C ILE A 11 -5.93 5.34 -5.16
N GLY A 12 -5.24 5.87 -4.18
CA GLY A 12 -5.89 6.54 -3.06
C GLY A 12 -6.16 5.66 -1.86
N ASP A 13 -5.94 4.35 -1.99
CA ASP A 13 -6.07 3.46 -0.84
C ASP A 13 -5.05 3.86 0.21
N ARG A 14 -5.45 3.84 1.46
CA ARG A 14 -4.53 4.01 2.58
C ARG A 14 -4.42 2.70 3.29
N LEU A 15 -3.17 2.26 3.45
CA LEU A 15 -2.85 0.95 3.99
C LEU A 15 -1.97 1.09 5.20
N ARG A 16 -2.02 0.11 6.07
CA ARG A 16 -1.04 -0.02 7.13
C ARG A 16 -0.14 -1.19 6.79
N LEU A 17 1.17 -0.97 6.84
CA LEU A 17 2.14 -2.02 6.59
C LEU A 17 2.77 -2.43 7.90
N ARG A 18 3.27 -3.68 7.92
CA ARG A 18 3.83 -4.23 9.14
C ARG A 18 5.07 -3.48 9.59
N LYS A 19 5.91 -3.09 8.64
CA LYS A 19 7.17 -2.47 8.98
C LYS A 19 7.01 -0.97 9.16
N GLU A 20 7.57 -0.46 10.22
CA GLU A 20 7.51 0.96 10.52
C GLU A 20 8.50 1.72 9.65
N HIS A 21 8.07 2.83 9.09
CA HIS A 21 8.95 3.74 8.36
C HIS A 21 9.83 4.48 9.37
N PRO A 22 11.06 4.90 8.99
CA PRO A 22 11.92 5.62 9.92
C PRO A 22 11.29 6.84 10.57
N CYS A 23 10.27 7.43 9.96
CA CYS A 23 9.60 8.57 10.58
C CYS A 23 8.59 8.14 11.65
N GLY A 24 8.41 6.84 11.85
CA GLY A 24 7.52 6.33 12.88
C GLY A 24 6.15 5.94 12.38
N SER A 25 5.83 6.19 11.13
CA SER A 25 4.51 5.88 10.59
C SER A 25 4.51 4.53 9.90
N ARG A 26 3.38 3.85 9.93
CA ARG A 26 3.18 2.62 9.17
C ARG A 26 2.12 2.80 8.10
N ASP A 27 1.58 4.00 7.98
CA ASP A 27 0.44 4.28 7.11
C ASP A 27 0.95 4.82 5.78
N TRP A 28 0.40 4.28 4.70
CA TRP A 28 0.85 4.60 3.35
C TRP A 28 -0.34 4.79 2.44
N GLU A 29 -0.19 5.68 1.48
CA GLU A 29 -1.22 5.89 0.48
C GLU A 29 -0.73 5.39 -0.86
N VAL A 30 -1.57 4.65 -1.58
CA VAL A 30 -1.25 4.15 -2.90
C VAL A 30 -1.44 5.28 -3.90
N VAL A 31 -0.36 5.63 -4.61
CA VAL A 31 -0.42 6.71 -5.60
C VAL A 31 -0.07 6.23 -7.00
N ARG A 32 0.38 4.99 -7.14
CA ARG A 32 0.70 4.45 -8.44
C ARG A 32 0.50 2.94 -8.42
N LEU A 33 -0.10 2.42 -9.48
CA LEU A 33 -0.25 0.99 -9.70
C LEU A 33 0.51 0.62 -10.95
N GLY A 34 1.19 -0.50 -10.89
CA GLY A 34 1.98 -0.97 -12.01
C GLY A 34 2.79 -2.16 -11.55
N ALA A 35 3.92 -2.42 -12.21
CA ALA A 35 4.82 -3.48 -11.78
C ALA A 35 5.28 -3.20 -10.37
N ASP A 36 5.56 -1.94 -10.06
CA ASP A 36 5.84 -1.51 -8.70
C ASP A 36 4.69 -0.65 -8.22
N ILE A 37 4.45 -0.70 -6.93
CA ILE A 37 3.39 0.08 -6.30
C ILE A 37 4.03 1.35 -5.73
N GLY A 38 3.50 2.50 -6.11
CA GLY A 38 3.97 3.76 -5.56
C GLY A 38 3.22 4.07 -4.29
N LEU A 39 3.97 4.34 -3.22
CA LEU A 39 3.40 4.58 -1.91
C LEU A 39 3.95 5.88 -1.35
N VAL A 40 3.09 6.62 -0.66
CA VAL A 40 3.49 7.84 0.03
C VAL A 40 3.25 7.64 1.51
N CYS A 41 4.30 7.84 2.30
CA CYS A 41 4.20 7.72 3.74
C CYS A 41 3.32 8.83 4.28
N GLN A 42 2.31 8.46 5.04
CA GLN A 42 1.37 9.44 5.56
C GLN A 42 1.94 10.24 6.74
N GLY A 43 3.07 9.78 7.27
CA GLY A 43 3.71 10.50 8.38
C GLY A 43 4.62 11.60 7.90
N CYS A 44 5.42 11.36 6.87
CA CYS A 44 6.41 12.33 6.42
C CYS A 44 6.28 12.70 4.95
N GLY A 45 5.40 12.05 4.21
CA GLY A 45 5.21 12.37 2.80
C GLY A 45 6.25 11.79 1.86
N HIS A 46 7.11 10.94 2.36
CA HIS A 46 8.15 10.35 1.52
C HIS A 46 7.53 9.34 0.54
N ARG A 47 7.94 9.41 -0.71
CA ARG A 47 7.41 8.53 -1.74
C ARG A 47 8.40 7.44 -2.08
N ILE A 48 7.90 6.21 -2.13
CA ILE A 48 8.75 5.06 -2.49
C ILE A 48 8.03 4.21 -3.50
N LEU A 49 8.79 3.36 -4.17
CA LEU A 49 8.25 2.30 -5.01
C LEU A 49 8.56 0.98 -4.34
N MET A 50 7.57 0.11 -4.29
CA MET A 50 7.73 -1.19 -3.65
C MET A 50 7.14 -2.24 -4.58
N ASP A 51 7.85 -3.37 -4.71
CA ASP A 51 7.35 -4.49 -5.46
C ASP A 51 6.00 -4.91 -4.89
N ARG A 52 5.07 -5.24 -5.78
CA ARG A 52 3.74 -5.66 -5.37
C ARG A 52 3.77 -6.80 -4.37
N LEU A 53 4.65 -7.78 -4.57
CA LEU A 53 4.75 -8.91 -3.64
C LEU A 53 5.19 -8.45 -2.26
N ASP A 54 6.06 -7.46 -2.20
CA ASP A 54 6.50 -6.93 -0.92
C ASP A 54 5.36 -6.20 -0.23
N VAL A 55 4.55 -5.47 -0.99
CA VAL A 55 3.37 -4.82 -0.41
C VAL A 55 2.45 -5.87 0.18
N GLU A 56 2.21 -6.94 -0.56
CA GLU A 56 1.31 -8.00 -0.10
C GLU A 56 1.83 -8.66 1.17
N ARG A 57 3.13 -8.89 1.23
CA ARG A 57 3.71 -9.52 2.41
C ARG A 57 3.64 -8.64 3.64
N ARG A 58 3.72 -7.33 3.45
CA ARG A 58 3.75 -6.39 4.57
C ARG A 58 2.41 -5.82 4.90
N PHE A 59 1.42 -6.08 4.07
CA PHE A 59 0.08 -5.55 4.25
C PHE A 59 -0.51 -6.04 5.57
N THR A 60 -1.06 -5.12 6.35
CA THR A 60 -1.73 -5.44 7.60
C THR A 60 -3.22 -5.21 7.47
N GLU A 61 -3.61 -4.02 7.03
CA GLU A 61 -5.04 -3.70 6.91
C GLU A 61 -5.22 -2.48 6.04
N TYR A 62 -6.42 -2.33 5.50
CA TYR A 62 -6.80 -1.10 4.84
C TYR A 62 -7.26 -0.11 5.89
N LEU A 63 -6.76 1.11 5.82
CA LEU A 63 -7.23 2.19 6.68
C LEU A 63 -8.39 2.91 6.01
N SER A 64 -8.31 3.09 4.69
CA SER A 64 -9.43 3.59 3.91
C SER A 64 -9.21 3.16 2.47
N ARG A 65 -10.28 3.12 1.70
CA ARG A 65 -10.20 2.72 0.31
C ARG A 65 -10.29 3.96 -0.57
N GLY A 66 -9.51 3.94 -1.64
CA GLY A 66 -9.58 4.98 -2.63
C GLY A 66 -10.85 4.85 -3.46
N PRO A 67 -11.07 5.80 -4.37
CA PRO A 67 -12.22 5.72 -5.25
C PRO A 67 -12.13 4.47 -6.10
N GLU A 68 -13.26 3.98 -6.52
CA GLU A 68 -13.31 2.78 -7.30
C GLU A 68 -12.46 2.94 -8.52
N ALA A 69 -11.65 1.95 -8.81
CA ALA A 69 -10.77 2.01 -9.93
C ALA A 69 -11.59 1.95 -11.18
N GLY A 70 -11.34 2.82 -11.98
CA GLY A 70 -12.02 3.09 -13.14
C GLY A 70 -12.55 2.17 -14.02
#